data_c973fbbd844f614abf7a97eb93aa70f5
#
_entry.id   c973fbbd844f614abf7a97eb93aa70f5
#
_cell.length_a   1.000
_cell.length_b   1.000
_cell.length_c   1.000
_cell.angle_alpha   90.00
_cell.angle_beta   90.00
_cell.angle_gamma   90.00
#
_symmetry.space_group_name_H-M   'P 1'
#
loop_
_entity.id
_entity.type
_entity.pdbx_description
1 polymer ?
#
loop_
_entity_poly.entity_id
_entity_poly.type
_entity_poly.pdbx_seq_one_letter_code
_entity_poly.pdbx_strand_id
1 'polypeptide(L)'
;MNRPDHGGNLNWAARIAGCPVSALTDFSASINPLGTPQSAIAAIVNSISQLSAYPDPEYTELRSAIAQHHQIDPQFILPGNGSAELLTWAGRELAQQKFTYLITPAFSDYARALNAFGGKILPCPLTFDFLGKGERPFAPTSGLLLNNPHNPTGKLWTREEILPYLKQFNLVVIDEAFMDFLTPAQEQSLIPWVAEYPNLVILRSLTKFYSLPGLRIGYAIAHPDRLKKWQQWRDPWSVNTLAAAATVAALQDQEFQQQTWNWLTPARSRLFEQLTAIPGLDPLQGAANYLL
;
A
#
# COMPACT_ATOMS: atom_id res chain seq x y z
N MET A 1 -29.56 4.07 5.50
CA MET A 1 -28.18 4.47 5.84
C MET A 1 -27.32 4.22 4.62
N ASN A 2 -26.50 5.17 4.21
CA ASN A 2 -25.62 4.98 3.06
C ASN A 2 -24.58 3.90 3.38
N ARG A 3 -24.26 3.07 2.37
CA ARG A 3 -23.20 2.07 2.46
C ARG A 3 -21.85 2.78 2.58
N PRO A 4 -20.93 2.38 3.48
CA PRO A 4 -19.59 2.93 3.55
C PRO A 4 -18.82 2.68 2.24
N ASP A 5 -17.99 3.65 1.84
CA ASP A 5 -17.13 3.54 0.65
C ASP A 5 -15.96 2.57 0.87
N HIS A 6 -15.60 2.31 2.14
CA HIS A 6 -14.49 1.44 2.53
C HIS A 6 -14.94 0.34 3.49
N GLY A 7 -14.26 -0.81 3.45
CA GLY A 7 -14.41 -1.89 4.42
C GLY A 7 -13.90 -1.52 5.82
N GLY A 8 -14.04 -2.44 6.78
CA GLY A 8 -13.57 -2.29 8.15
C GLY A 8 -14.46 -1.44 9.07
N ASN A 9 -15.64 -0.99 8.61
CA ASN A 9 -16.56 -0.24 9.45
C ASN A 9 -17.49 -1.21 10.24
N LEU A 10 -16.89 -1.90 11.21
CA LEU A 10 -17.60 -2.90 12.02
C LEU A 10 -18.76 -2.32 12.84
N ASN A 11 -18.66 -1.06 13.29
CA ASN A 11 -19.74 -0.40 14.00
C ASN A 11 -20.97 -0.15 13.10
N TRP A 12 -20.77 0.19 11.84
CA TRP A 12 -21.85 0.29 10.86
C TRP A 12 -22.47 -1.09 10.59
N ALA A 13 -21.64 -2.10 10.35
CA ALA A 13 -22.08 -3.48 10.09
C ALA A 13 -22.89 -4.06 11.27
N ALA A 14 -22.42 -3.87 12.51
CA ALA A 14 -23.10 -4.29 13.73
C ALA A 14 -24.50 -3.68 13.85
N ARG A 15 -24.64 -2.39 13.56
CA ARG A 15 -25.95 -1.70 13.58
C ARG A 15 -26.90 -2.24 12.52
N ILE A 16 -26.41 -2.56 11.31
CA ILE A 16 -27.23 -3.14 10.24
C ILE A 16 -27.65 -4.58 10.57
N ALA A 17 -26.71 -5.38 11.10
CA ALA A 17 -26.95 -6.77 11.45
C ALA A 17 -27.73 -6.95 12.76
N GLY A 18 -27.87 -5.91 13.58
CA GLY A 18 -28.54 -5.98 14.88
C GLY A 18 -27.78 -6.86 15.89
N CYS A 19 -26.48 -6.98 15.80
CA CYS A 19 -25.66 -7.82 16.67
C CYS A 19 -24.42 -7.06 17.16
N PRO A 20 -23.74 -7.51 18.22
CA PRO A 20 -22.49 -6.89 18.67
C PRO A 20 -21.35 -7.09 17.65
N VAL A 21 -20.37 -6.17 17.64
CA VAL A 21 -19.20 -6.25 16.75
C VAL A 21 -18.46 -7.59 16.87
N SER A 22 -18.41 -8.17 18.08
CA SER A 22 -17.74 -9.46 18.35
C SER A 22 -18.42 -10.68 17.68
N ALA A 23 -19.66 -10.53 17.22
CA ALA A 23 -20.40 -11.59 16.50
C ALA A 23 -20.22 -11.48 14.96
N LEU A 24 -19.50 -10.46 14.47
CA LEU A 24 -19.27 -10.29 13.04
C LEU A 24 -18.01 -11.00 12.59
N THR A 25 -18.06 -11.66 11.45
CA THR A 25 -16.88 -12.11 10.70
C THR A 25 -16.60 -11.08 9.60
N ASP A 26 -15.46 -10.40 9.69
CA ASP A 26 -15.11 -9.33 8.75
C ASP A 26 -14.34 -9.85 7.54
N PHE A 27 -14.96 -9.79 6.37
CA PHE A 27 -14.35 -10.06 5.07
C PHE A 27 -14.12 -8.77 4.25
N SER A 28 -14.29 -7.60 4.86
CA SER A 28 -14.24 -6.31 4.15
C SER A 28 -12.85 -5.62 4.20
N ALA A 29 -11.92 -6.16 4.98
CA ALA A 29 -10.58 -5.62 5.12
C ALA A 29 -9.53 -6.75 5.06
N SER A 30 -8.60 -6.65 4.12
CA SER A 30 -7.55 -7.66 3.90
C SER A 30 -6.38 -7.46 4.86
N ILE A 31 -6.63 -7.65 6.16
CA ILE A 31 -5.63 -7.56 7.24
C ILE A 31 -5.07 -8.95 7.51
N ASN A 32 -3.81 -9.04 7.93
CA ASN A 32 -3.17 -10.29 8.32
C ASN A 32 -3.92 -10.92 9.52
N PRO A 33 -4.47 -12.13 9.40
CA PRO A 33 -5.23 -12.75 10.48
C PRO A 33 -4.37 -13.23 11.66
N LEU A 34 -3.03 -13.26 11.52
CA LEU A 34 -2.12 -13.53 12.65
C LEU A 34 -2.11 -12.38 13.68
N GLY A 35 -2.70 -11.23 13.31
CA GLY A 35 -2.78 -10.07 14.18
C GLY A 35 -1.50 -9.24 14.20
N THR A 36 -1.42 -8.34 15.18
CA THR A 36 -0.27 -7.44 15.37
C THR A 36 0.92 -8.20 15.97
N PRO A 37 2.16 -8.05 15.46
CA PRO A 37 3.36 -8.65 16.03
C PRO A 37 3.53 -8.30 17.51
N GLN A 38 3.94 -9.25 18.34
CA GLN A 38 4.18 -9.00 19.78
C GLN A 38 5.32 -7.99 20.00
N SER A 39 6.31 -7.99 19.12
CA SER A 39 7.38 -6.98 19.08
C SER A 39 6.83 -5.55 18.94
N ALA A 40 5.87 -5.35 18.04
CA ALA A 40 5.22 -4.06 17.83
C ALA A 40 4.38 -3.65 19.05
N ILE A 41 3.63 -4.59 19.66
CA ILE A 41 2.86 -4.33 20.88
C ILE A 41 3.78 -3.91 22.01
N ALA A 42 4.88 -4.63 22.23
CA ALA A 42 5.87 -4.30 23.27
C ALA A 42 6.48 -2.90 23.02
N ALA A 43 6.83 -2.58 21.77
CA ALA A 43 7.36 -1.26 21.40
C ALA A 43 6.35 -0.13 21.71
N ILE A 44 5.07 -0.34 21.43
CA ILE A 44 3.99 0.62 21.77
C ILE A 44 3.95 0.85 23.29
N VAL A 45 3.91 -0.23 24.08
CA VAL A 45 3.84 -0.13 25.55
C VAL A 45 5.05 0.60 26.11
N ASN A 46 6.24 0.29 25.63
CA ASN A 46 7.49 0.94 26.08
C ASN A 46 7.58 2.41 25.67
N SER A 47 6.85 2.83 24.63
CA SER A 47 6.87 4.21 24.14
C SER A 47 5.75 5.10 24.69
N ILE A 48 4.84 4.58 25.53
CA ILE A 48 3.70 5.35 26.08
C ILE A 48 4.18 6.59 26.86
N SER A 49 5.28 6.50 27.60
CA SER A 49 5.83 7.64 28.34
C SER A 49 6.31 8.80 27.46
N GLN A 50 6.56 8.54 26.18
CA GLN A 50 7.01 9.55 25.20
C GLN A 50 5.85 10.38 24.63
N LEU A 51 4.58 10.05 24.93
CA LEU A 51 3.40 10.77 24.43
C LEU A 51 3.32 12.23 24.87
N SER A 52 4.08 12.63 25.88
CA SER A 52 4.14 14.03 26.36
C SER A 52 5.04 14.93 25.50
N ALA A 53 5.75 14.37 24.53
CA ALA A 53 6.62 15.08 23.60
C ALA A 53 6.16 14.96 22.14
N TYR A 54 6.45 15.96 21.32
CA TYR A 54 6.29 15.82 19.89
C TYR A 54 7.24 14.75 19.33
N PRO A 55 6.83 14.01 18.29
CA PRO A 55 7.74 13.10 17.57
C PRO A 55 8.93 13.84 16.98
N ASP A 56 10.02 13.11 16.71
CA ASP A 56 11.13 13.63 15.89
C ASP A 56 10.60 14.02 14.49
N PRO A 57 10.65 15.31 14.09
CA PRO A 57 10.13 15.76 12.81
C PRO A 57 10.89 15.17 11.60
N GLU A 58 12.15 14.73 11.79
CA GLU A 58 12.95 14.08 10.77
C GLU A 58 12.72 12.55 10.73
N TYR A 59 12.06 11.98 11.73
CA TYR A 59 11.81 10.53 11.86
C TYR A 59 13.09 9.69 11.67
N THR A 60 14.19 10.12 12.27
CA THR A 60 15.54 9.61 12.03
C THR A 60 15.63 8.10 12.22
N GLU A 61 15.16 7.59 13.37
CA GLU A 61 15.18 6.16 13.68
C GLU A 61 14.27 5.36 12.73
N LEU A 62 13.03 5.86 12.52
CA LEU A 62 12.06 5.22 11.64
C LEU A 62 12.57 5.14 10.20
N ARG A 63 13.11 6.23 9.65
CA ARG A 63 13.70 6.26 8.30
C ARG A 63 14.89 5.32 8.19
N SER A 64 15.73 5.27 9.22
CA SER A 64 16.88 4.35 9.27
C SER A 64 16.44 2.88 9.26
N ALA A 65 15.41 2.52 10.03
CA ALA A 65 14.89 1.15 10.07
C ALA A 65 14.28 0.74 8.73
N ILE A 66 13.49 1.61 8.08
CA ILE A 66 12.93 1.36 6.74
C ILE A 66 14.06 1.25 5.70
N ALA A 67 15.07 2.12 5.78
CA ALA A 67 16.22 2.11 4.89
C ALA A 67 17.01 0.80 4.99
N GLN A 68 17.26 0.34 6.20
CA GLN A 68 17.92 -0.93 6.46
C GLN A 68 17.11 -2.11 5.91
N HIS A 69 15.79 -2.12 6.12
CA HIS A 69 14.89 -3.17 5.63
C HIS A 69 14.94 -3.29 4.10
N HIS A 70 14.97 -2.17 3.38
CA HIS A 70 15.00 -2.15 1.91
C HIS A 70 16.40 -2.00 1.30
N GLN A 71 17.45 -1.88 2.11
CA GLN A 71 18.85 -1.68 1.67
C GLN A 71 19.02 -0.46 0.77
N ILE A 72 18.40 0.66 1.13
CA ILE A 72 18.45 1.95 0.42
C ILE A 72 18.88 3.08 1.36
N ASP A 73 19.24 4.24 0.81
CA ASP A 73 19.57 5.41 1.61
C ASP A 73 18.30 6.02 2.26
N PRO A 74 18.34 6.40 3.56
CA PRO A 74 17.20 7.04 4.25
C PRO A 74 16.65 8.30 3.58
N GLN A 75 17.44 9.00 2.76
CA GLN A 75 16.95 10.17 2.03
C GLN A 75 15.83 9.87 1.02
N PHE A 76 15.71 8.62 0.55
CA PHE A 76 14.65 8.18 -0.34
C PHE A 76 13.34 7.83 0.37
N ILE A 77 13.26 8.00 1.70
CA ILE A 77 12.13 7.55 2.51
C ILE A 77 11.39 8.73 3.12
N LEU A 78 10.07 8.72 3.01
CA LEU A 78 9.15 9.62 3.69
C LEU A 78 8.06 8.81 4.41
N PRO A 79 8.11 8.68 5.75
CA PRO A 79 7.01 8.11 6.52
C PRO A 79 5.76 8.99 6.46
N GLY A 80 4.57 8.42 6.60
CA GLY A 80 3.30 9.16 6.58
C GLY A 80 2.22 8.54 7.45
N ASN A 81 1.18 9.31 7.73
CA ASN A 81 0.01 8.91 8.51
C ASN A 81 -0.89 7.94 7.73
N GLY A 82 -0.38 6.74 7.52
CA GLY A 82 -0.86 5.75 6.57
C GLY A 82 -0.43 6.07 5.13
N SER A 83 -0.41 5.04 4.29
CA SER A 83 -0.19 5.25 2.85
C SER A 83 -1.25 6.17 2.21
N ALA A 84 -2.41 6.36 2.85
CA ALA A 84 -3.47 7.25 2.39
C ALA A 84 -3.06 8.74 2.39
N GLU A 85 -2.28 9.20 3.38
CA GLU A 85 -1.69 10.54 3.35
C GLU A 85 -0.77 10.68 2.14
N LEU A 86 0.14 9.73 1.97
CA LEU A 86 1.13 9.75 0.89
C LEU A 86 0.48 9.61 -0.50
N LEU A 87 -0.58 8.82 -0.59
CA LEU A 87 -1.42 8.75 -1.79
C LEU A 87 -2.06 10.09 -2.12
N THR A 88 -2.43 10.89 -1.10
CA THR A 88 -2.98 12.23 -1.31
C THR A 88 -1.93 13.16 -1.95
N TRP A 89 -0.67 13.09 -1.49
CA TRP A 89 0.42 13.88 -2.09
C TRP A 89 0.80 13.37 -3.49
N ALA A 90 0.81 12.05 -3.70
CA ALA A 90 0.95 11.48 -5.03
C ALA A 90 -0.18 11.93 -5.97
N GLY A 91 -1.43 11.93 -5.49
CA GLY A 91 -2.60 12.42 -6.21
C GLY A 91 -2.48 13.89 -6.60
N ARG A 92 -1.92 14.74 -5.72
CA ARG A 92 -1.63 16.15 -6.03
C ARG A 92 -0.65 16.31 -7.19
N GLU A 93 0.41 15.49 -7.26
CA GLU A 93 1.35 15.54 -8.39
C GLU A 93 0.78 14.91 -9.66
N LEU A 94 0.06 13.79 -9.52
CA LEU A 94 -0.62 13.16 -10.66
C LEU A 94 -1.69 14.07 -11.27
N ALA A 95 -2.36 14.87 -10.46
CA ALA A 95 -3.35 15.86 -10.95
C ALA A 95 -2.72 16.97 -11.82
N GLN A 96 -1.42 17.21 -11.72
CA GLN A 96 -0.68 18.13 -12.58
C GLN A 96 -0.37 17.55 -13.98
N GLN A 97 -0.58 16.25 -14.15
CA GLN A 97 -0.40 15.59 -15.44
C GLN A 97 -1.61 15.85 -16.35
N LYS A 98 -1.41 15.75 -17.66
CA LYS A 98 -2.51 15.89 -18.62
C LYS A 98 -3.64 14.88 -18.36
N PHE A 99 -3.25 13.64 -18.08
CA PHE A 99 -4.12 12.54 -17.65
C PHE A 99 -3.35 11.62 -16.70
N THR A 100 -4.08 10.94 -15.80
CA THR A 100 -3.56 9.81 -15.00
C THR A 100 -4.25 8.54 -15.46
N TYR A 101 -3.47 7.60 -15.97
CA TYR A 101 -3.94 6.25 -16.27
C TYR A 101 -4.08 5.47 -14.97
N LEU A 102 -5.25 4.88 -14.76
CA LEU A 102 -5.61 4.10 -13.58
C LEU A 102 -6.13 2.73 -14.01
N ILE A 103 -5.47 1.66 -13.56
CA ILE A 103 -5.94 0.29 -13.79
C ILE A 103 -7.26 0.08 -13.04
N THR A 104 -8.26 -0.48 -13.72
CA THR A 104 -9.60 -0.73 -13.18
C THR A 104 -10.01 -2.20 -13.36
N PRO A 105 -10.81 -2.77 -12.41
CA PRO A 105 -11.33 -2.12 -11.18
C PRO A 105 -10.21 -1.67 -10.25
N ALA A 106 -10.42 -0.65 -9.42
CA ALA A 106 -9.38 -0.06 -8.59
C ALA A 106 -9.87 0.19 -7.15
N PHE A 107 -8.94 0.29 -6.22
CA PHE A 107 -9.23 0.77 -4.88
C PHE A 107 -9.82 2.20 -4.95
N SER A 108 -10.97 2.42 -4.32
CA SER A 108 -11.76 3.65 -4.45
C SER A 108 -11.02 4.92 -4.04
N ASP A 109 -10.06 4.81 -3.10
CA ASP A 109 -9.31 5.95 -2.59
C ASP A 109 -8.36 6.57 -3.63
N TYR A 110 -8.01 5.86 -4.70
CA TYR A 110 -7.23 6.44 -5.80
C TYR A 110 -8.00 7.56 -6.51
N ALA A 111 -9.28 7.33 -6.78
CA ALA A 111 -10.13 8.35 -7.37
C ALA A 111 -10.33 9.54 -6.41
N ARG A 112 -10.50 9.29 -5.11
CA ARG A 112 -10.56 10.36 -4.09
C ARG A 112 -9.31 11.23 -4.13
N ALA A 113 -8.12 10.62 -4.09
CA ALA A 113 -6.85 11.34 -4.05
C ALA A 113 -6.63 12.21 -5.31
N LEU A 114 -6.99 11.69 -6.48
CA LEU A 114 -6.88 12.43 -7.75
C LEU A 114 -7.92 13.54 -7.86
N ASN A 115 -9.18 13.24 -7.55
CA ASN A 115 -10.29 14.20 -7.66
C ASN A 115 -10.15 15.38 -6.68
N ALA A 116 -9.52 15.16 -5.50
CA ALA A 116 -9.25 16.19 -4.52
C ALA A 116 -8.44 17.38 -5.09
N PHE A 117 -7.69 17.14 -6.17
CA PHE A 117 -6.87 18.15 -6.84
C PHE A 117 -7.25 18.37 -8.33
N GLY A 118 -8.44 17.92 -8.73
CA GLY A 118 -8.93 18.09 -10.11
C GLY A 118 -8.21 17.24 -11.14
N GLY A 119 -7.59 16.13 -10.74
CA GLY A 119 -6.89 15.21 -11.64
C GLY A 119 -7.84 14.53 -12.63
N LYS A 120 -7.41 14.38 -13.87
CA LYS A 120 -8.15 13.72 -14.95
C LYS A 120 -7.78 12.25 -15.03
N ILE A 121 -8.70 11.36 -14.69
CA ILE A 121 -8.49 9.93 -14.70
C ILE A 121 -8.86 9.35 -16.06
N LEU A 122 -7.96 8.53 -16.61
CA LEU A 122 -8.25 7.63 -17.74
C LEU A 122 -8.27 6.18 -17.21
N PRO A 123 -9.45 5.59 -17.05
CA PRO A 123 -9.56 4.23 -16.60
C PRO A 123 -9.06 3.27 -17.67
N CYS A 124 -8.24 2.29 -17.27
CA CYS A 124 -7.70 1.26 -18.11
C CYS A 124 -8.13 -0.10 -17.57
N PRO A 125 -8.74 -0.98 -18.37
CA PRO A 125 -9.11 -2.32 -17.91
C PRO A 125 -7.86 -3.12 -17.56
N LEU A 126 -8.00 -4.08 -16.65
CA LEU A 126 -6.92 -4.94 -16.16
C LEU A 126 -6.21 -5.72 -17.30
N THR A 127 -6.94 -5.98 -18.39
CA THR A 127 -6.43 -6.65 -19.61
C THR A 127 -5.72 -5.68 -20.56
N PHE A 128 -5.68 -4.38 -20.21
CA PHE A 128 -5.05 -3.38 -21.06
C PHE A 128 -3.55 -3.64 -21.13
N ASP A 129 -3.06 -3.92 -22.34
CA ASP A 129 -1.64 -4.03 -22.61
C ASP A 129 -1.07 -2.63 -22.87
N PHE A 130 -0.44 -2.05 -21.87
CA PHE A 130 0.23 -0.75 -22.00
C PHE A 130 1.42 -0.80 -22.97
N LEU A 131 1.97 -1.99 -23.22
CA LEU A 131 3.05 -2.24 -24.17
C LEU A 131 2.51 -2.70 -25.52
N GLY A 132 1.19 -2.91 -25.61
CA GLY A 132 0.52 -3.45 -26.78
C GLY A 132 0.86 -2.71 -28.05
N LYS A 133 1.02 -3.47 -29.11
CA LYS A 133 1.35 -3.06 -30.49
C LYS A 133 0.27 -2.17 -31.15
N GLY A 134 -0.63 -1.55 -30.38
CA GLY A 134 -1.78 -0.73 -30.78
C GLY A 134 -1.56 0.75 -30.48
N GLU A 135 -1.19 1.50 -31.46
CA GLU A 135 -1.50 2.86 -31.92
C GLU A 135 -1.83 4.01 -30.97
N ARG A 136 -1.57 3.95 -29.65
CA ARG A 136 -1.63 5.14 -28.80
C ARG A 136 -0.30 5.34 -28.11
N PRO A 137 0.59 6.17 -28.68
CA PRO A 137 1.71 6.69 -27.89
C PRO A 137 1.11 7.43 -26.69
N PHE A 138 1.46 6.98 -25.48
CA PHE A 138 1.09 7.71 -24.27
C PHE A 138 1.57 9.15 -24.40
N ALA A 139 0.73 10.12 -24.05
CA ALA A 139 1.19 11.50 -24.08
C ALA A 139 2.37 11.62 -23.10
N PRO A 140 3.53 12.15 -23.50
CA PRO A 140 4.71 12.27 -22.65
C PRO A 140 4.49 13.03 -21.33
N THR A 141 3.31 13.64 -21.18
CA THR A 141 2.87 14.41 -20.03
C THR A 141 1.82 13.69 -19.19
N SER A 142 1.76 12.36 -19.24
CA SER A 142 0.77 11.56 -18.49
C SER A 142 1.37 10.89 -17.27
N GLY A 143 0.52 10.64 -16.25
CA GLY A 143 0.84 9.85 -15.08
C GLY A 143 0.28 8.43 -15.17
N LEU A 144 0.87 7.52 -14.43
CA LEU A 144 0.37 6.15 -14.19
C LEU A 144 0.22 5.92 -12.70
N LEU A 145 -0.94 5.41 -12.28
CA LEU A 145 -1.16 4.88 -10.93
C LEU A 145 -1.49 3.40 -11.03
N LEU A 146 -0.58 2.59 -10.53
CA LEU A 146 -0.63 1.13 -10.52
C LEU A 146 -0.62 0.60 -9.09
N ASN A 147 -1.41 -0.44 -8.80
CA ASN A 147 -1.35 -1.17 -7.54
C ASN A 147 -0.74 -2.56 -7.79
N ASN A 148 0.31 -2.92 -7.08
CA ASN A 148 1.04 -4.18 -7.27
C ASN A 148 1.46 -4.81 -5.92
N PRO A 149 0.91 -5.96 -5.48
CA PRO A 149 -0.21 -6.72 -6.07
C PRO A 149 -1.51 -5.94 -6.14
N HIS A 150 -2.29 -6.20 -7.19
CA HIS A 150 -3.48 -5.43 -7.53
C HIS A 150 -4.67 -5.74 -6.62
N ASN A 151 -5.23 -4.73 -6.00
CA ASN A 151 -6.51 -4.81 -5.30
C ASN A 151 -7.64 -4.29 -6.21
N PRO A 152 -8.65 -5.13 -6.61
CA PRO A 152 -9.09 -6.32 -5.85
C PRO A 152 -8.65 -7.68 -6.41
N THR A 153 -8.00 -7.77 -7.56
CA THR A 153 -7.82 -9.05 -8.27
C THR A 153 -6.67 -9.93 -7.77
N GLY A 154 -5.75 -9.36 -6.99
CA GLY A 154 -4.54 -10.07 -6.58
C GLY A 154 -3.50 -10.28 -7.69
N LYS A 155 -3.73 -9.76 -8.90
CA LYS A 155 -2.74 -9.85 -10.00
C LYS A 155 -1.42 -9.23 -9.57
N LEU A 156 -0.34 -9.94 -9.86
CA LEU A 156 1.03 -9.49 -9.69
C LEU A 156 1.65 -9.22 -11.05
N TRP A 157 2.11 -8.00 -11.29
CA TRP A 157 2.97 -7.70 -12.42
C TRP A 157 4.42 -7.88 -12.02
N THR A 158 5.21 -8.43 -12.93
CA THR A 158 6.65 -8.55 -12.74
C THR A 158 7.35 -7.21 -12.93
N ARG A 159 8.58 -7.12 -12.44
CA ARG A 159 9.44 -5.94 -12.63
C ARG A 159 9.64 -5.63 -14.12
N GLU A 160 9.86 -6.67 -14.92
CA GLU A 160 10.09 -6.58 -16.37
C GLU A 160 8.85 -6.04 -17.11
N GLU A 161 7.65 -6.35 -16.63
CA GLU A 161 6.41 -5.80 -17.18
C GLU A 161 6.23 -4.31 -16.84
N ILE A 162 6.71 -3.83 -15.69
CA ILE A 162 6.49 -2.46 -15.24
C ILE A 162 7.62 -1.51 -15.67
N LEU A 163 8.89 -1.94 -15.66
CA LEU A 163 10.04 -1.10 -15.96
C LEU A 163 9.92 -0.28 -17.26
N PRO A 164 9.38 -0.79 -18.38
CA PRO A 164 9.21 0.01 -19.59
C PRO A 164 8.33 1.24 -19.41
N TYR A 165 7.36 1.23 -18.46
CA TYR A 165 6.48 2.38 -18.22
C TYR A 165 7.21 3.57 -17.60
N LEU A 166 8.31 3.34 -16.87
CA LEU A 166 9.12 4.40 -16.29
C LEU A 166 9.69 5.35 -17.35
N LYS A 167 9.88 4.87 -18.59
CA LYS A 167 10.36 5.66 -19.72
C LYS A 167 9.21 6.32 -20.52
N GLN A 168 7.98 5.88 -20.31
CA GLN A 168 6.82 6.33 -21.09
C GLN A 168 5.96 7.37 -20.37
N PHE A 169 5.95 7.33 -19.04
CA PHE A 169 5.15 8.22 -18.21
C PHE A 169 6.02 9.26 -17.50
N ASN A 170 5.48 10.47 -17.35
CA ASN A 170 6.15 11.57 -16.65
C ASN A 170 6.16 11.35 -15.12
N LEU A 171 5.20 10.59 -14.60
CA LEU A 171 5.13 10.17 -13.20
C LEU A 171 4.49 8.79 -13.12
N VAL A 172 5.17 7.87 -12.42
CA VAL A 172 4.68 6.53 -12.14
C VAL A 172 4.58 6.34 -10.63
N VAL A 173 3.38 6.13 -10.14
CA VAL A 173 3.10 5.82 -8.73
C VAL A 173 2.66 4.37 -8.64
N ILE A 174 3.38 3.58 -7.84
CA ILE A 174 3.06 2.18 -7.60
C ILE A 174 2.68 2.01 -6.13
N ASP A 175 1.45 1.61 -5.90
CA ASP A 175 0.98 1.25 -4.56
C ASP A 175 1.30 -0.22 -4.29
N GLU A 176 2.29 -0.46 -3.45
CA GLU A 176 2.77 -1.77 -3.04
C GLU A 176 2.28 -2.16 -1.62
N ALA A 177 1.09 -1.71 -1.22
CA ALA A 177 0.53 -1.95 0.11
C ALA A 177 0.38 -3.45 0.48
N PHE A 178 0.40 -4.34 -0.50
CA PHE A 178 0.30 -5.80 -0.31
C PHE A 178 1.59 -6.55 -0.68
N MET A 179 2.66 -5.85 -1.04
CA MET A 179 3.90 -6.47 -1.51
C MET A 179 4.57 -7.32 -0.42
N ASP A 180 4.49 -6.92 0.85
CA ASP A 180 5.08 -7.64 1.97
C ASP A 180 4.51 -9.07 2.18
N PHE A 181 3.32 -9.37 1.61
CA PHE A 181 2.77 -10.74 1.61
C PHE A 181 3.51 -11.71 0.69
N LEU A 182 4.36 -11.21 -0.18
CA LEU A 182 5.27 -12.02 -1.00
C LEU A 182 6.57 -12.25 -0.25
N THR A 183 7.11 -13.46 -0.35
CA THR A 183 8.45 -13.74 0.19
C THR A 183 9.50 -12.92 -0.57
N PRO A 184 10.69 -12.67 0.00
CA PRO A 184 11.77 -11.96 -0.70
C PRO A 184 12.12 -12.53 -2.08
N ALA A 185 11.98 -13.87 -2.25
CA ALA A 185 12.20 -14.53 -3.55
C ALA A 185 11.10 -14.27 -4.58
N GLN A 186 9.89 -13.93 -4.14
CA GLN A 186 8.71 -13.68 -4.98
C GLN A 186 8.44 -12.20 -5.21
N GLU A 187 9.04 -11.34 -4.41
CA GLU A 187 8.81 -9.90 -4.43
C GLU A 187 9.14 -9.27 -5.79
N GLN A 188 8.22 -8.43 -6.27
CA GLN A 188 8.32 -7.72 -7.54
C GLN A 188 8.39 -6.19 -7.36
N SER A 189 8.90 -5.74 -6.21
CA SER A 189 9.04 -4.31 -5.91
C SER A 189 10.02 -3.61 -6.83
N LEU A 190 9.69 -2.37 -7.21
CA LEU A 190 10.57 -1.49 -7.98
C LEU A 190 11.42 -0.54 -7.09
N ILE A 191 11.46 -0.76 -5.78
CA ILE A 191 12.30 0.03 -4.85
C ILE A 191 13.75 0.15 -5.31
N PRO A 192 14.44 -0.90 -5.81
CA PRO A 192 15.83 -0.78 -6.26
C PRO A 192 16.06 0.25 -7.37
N TRP A 193 15.03 0.64 -8.10
CA TRP A 193 15.14 1.58 -9.24
C TRP A 193 14.79 3.04 -8.91
N VAL A 194 14.42 3.36 -7.68
CA VAL A 194 14.01 4.73 -7.31
C VAL A 194 15.14 5.77 -7.45
N ALA A 195 16.39 5.34 -7.35
CA ALA A 195 17.56 6.21 -7.55
C ALA A 195 17.80 6.51 -9.05
N GLU A 196 17.49 5.55 -9.93
CA GLU A 196 17.69 5.68 -11.38
C GLU A 196 16.51 6.43 -12.05
N TYR A 197 15.29 6.29 -11.51
CA TYR A 197 14.07 6.86 -12.09
C TYR A 197 13.42 7.90 -11.16
N PRO A 198 13.78 9.21 -11.29
CA PRO A 198 13.21 10.26 -10.43
C PRO A 198 11.69 10.45 -10.56
N ASN A 199 11.08 9.88 -11.59
CA ASN A 199 9.64 9.87 -11.82
C ASN A 199 8.94 8.67 -11.18
N LEU A 200 9.65 7.77 -10.50
CA LEU A 200 9.09 6.63 -9.78
C LEU A 200 8.77 6.99 -8.33
N VAL A 201 7.59 6.61 -7.88
CA VAL A 201 7.14 6.68 -6.47
C VAL A 201 6.56 5.33 -6.08
N ILE A 202 7.04 4.78 -4.97
CA ILE A 202 6.50 3.57 -4.36
C ILE A 202 5.80 3.94 -3.05
N LEU A 203 4.59 3.43 -2.84
CA LEU A 203 3.85 3.55 -1.58
C LEU A 203 3.80 2.20 -0.88
N ARG A 204 4.12 2.17 0.41
CA ARG A 204 4.08 0.98 1.27
C ARG A 204 3.17 1.22 2.47
N SER A 205 2.55 0.16 2.97
CA SER A 205 1.60 0.22 4.08
C SER A 205 1.87 -0.87 5.10
N LEU A 206 2.07 -0.50 6.37
CA LEU A 206 2.20 -1.48 7.45
C LEU A 206 0.85 -1.95 8.00
N THR A 207 -0.26 -1.38 7.50
CA THR A 207 -1.61 -1.69 7.99
C THR A 207 -2.08 -3.09 7.65
N LYS A 208 -1.54 -3.71 6.60
CA LYS A 208 -2.02 -4.98 6.07
C LYS A 208 -1.22 -6.15 6.61
N PHE A 209 0.04 -6.28 6.22
CA PHE A 209 0.92 -7.38 6.61
C PHE A 209 1.20 -7.41 8.12
N TYR A 210 1.49 -6.25 8.72
CA TYR A 210 1.79 -6.13 10.15
C TYR A 210 0.56 -5.86 11.03
N SER A 211 -0.64 -5.86 10.46
CA SER A 211 -1.89 -5.64 11.22
C SER A 211 -1.87 -4.38 12.10
N LEU A 212 -1.43 -3.25 11.55
CA LEU A 212 -1.33 -1.96 12.25
C LEU A 212 -2.32 -0.89 11.71
N PRO A 213 -3.59 -1.22 11.32
CA PRO A 213 -4.46 -0.24 10.72
C PRO A 213 -4.83 0.91 11.66
N GLY A 214 -4.92 0.65 12.96
CA GLY A 214 -5.25 1.67 13.98
C GLY A 214 -4.15 2.69 14.21
N LEU A 215 -2.88 2.35 13.96
CA LEU A 215 -1.73 3.25 14.14
C LEU A 215 -1.57 4.25 13.00
N ARG A 216 -2.20 4.02 11.86
CA ARG A 216 -2.09 4.90 10.68
C ARG A 216 -0.65 5.11 10.25
N ILE A 217 -0.02 4.10 9.69
CA ILE A 217 1.40 4.13 9.28
C ILE A 217 1.62 3.53 7.89
N GLY A 218 2.43 4.21 7.10
CA GLY A 218 2.95 3.82 5.81
C GLY A 218 4.13 4.70 5.45
N TYR A 219 4.73 4.46 4.30
CA TYR A 219 5.84 5.28 3.82
C TYR A 219 5.85 5.33 2.29
N ALA A 220 6.41 6.43 1.76
CA ALA A 220 6.75 6.58 0.36
C ALA A 220 8.26 6.38 0.18
N ILE A 221 8.62 5.79 -0.95
CA ILE A 221 10.00 5.70 -1.42
C ILE A 221 10.05 6.36 -2.80
N ALA A 222 10.84 7.41 -2.93
CA ALA A 222 10.97 8.19 -4.16
C ALA A 222 12.26 9.02 -4.14
N HIS A 223 12.56 9.68 -5.25
CA HIS A 223 13.72 10.58 -5.34
C HIS A 223 13.64 11.69 -4.26
N PRO A 224 14.76 12.02 -3.58
CA PRO A 224 14.79 12.97 -2.46
C PRO A 224 14.18 14.33 -2.77
N ASP A 225 14.38 14.87 -3.97
CA ASP A 225 13.83 16.17 -4.35
C ASP A 225 12.30 16.16 -4.42
N ARG A 226 11.70 15.02 -4.77
CA ARG A 226 10.24 14.84 -4.74
C ARG A 226 9.74 14.81 -3.31
N LEU A 227 10.40 14.03 -2.45
CA LEU A 227 10.01 13.91 -1.03
C LEU A 227 10.13 15.24 -0.29
N LYS A 228 11.15 16.07 -0.60
CA LYS A 228 11.26 17.44 -0.08
C LYS A 228 10.05 18.32 -0.41
N LYS A 229 9.49 18.20 -1.62
CA LYS A 229 8.24 18.91 -1.97
C LYS A 229 7.06 18.44 -1.12
N TRP A 230 6.93 17.13 -0.91
CA TRP A 230 5.84 16.58 -0.10
C TRP A 230 5.98 16.98 1.38
N GLN A 231 7.20 17.06 1.91
CA GLN A 231 7.46 17.57 3.27
C GLN A 231 6.97 19.01 3.43
N GLN A 232 7.07 19.87 2.40
CA GLN A 232 6.56 21.24 2.45
C GLN A 232 5.03 21.34 2.42
N TRP A 233 4.33 20.28 2.00
CA TRP A 233 2.88 20.27 1.87
C TRP A 233 2.16 19.67 3.07
N ARG A 234 2.87 19.04 3.96
CA ARG A 234 2.31 18.27 5.07
C ARG A 234 2.70 18.81 6.43
N ASP A 235 1.99 18.33 7.44
CA ASP A 235 2.35 18.51 8.84
C ASP A 235 3.71 17.84 9.14
N PRO A 236 4.65 18.53 9.84
CA PRO A 236 5.94 17.96 10.20
C PRO A 236 5.83 16.76 11.15
N TRP A 237 4.75 16.64 11.92
CA TRP A 237 4.49 15.56 12.88
C TRP A 237 3.40 14.59 12.42
N SER A 238 3.32 14.28 11.12
CA SER A 238 2.26 13.47 10.55
C SER A 238 2.22 12.03 11.06
N VAL A 239 3.36 11.46 11.52
CA VAL A 239 3.42 10.13 12.12
C VAL A 239 3.55 10.23 13.64
N ASN A 240 2.64 9.58 14.37
CA ASN A 240 2.67 9.55 15.81
C ASN A 240 3.79 8.66 16.37
N THR A 241 4.24 8.96 17.59
CA THR A 241 5.34 8.27 18.27
C THR A 241 5.14 6.76 18.37
N LEU A 242 3.92 6.31 18.72
CA LEU A 242 3.65 4.87 18.87
C LEU A 242 3.71 4.13 17.52
N ALA A 243 3.24 4.78 16.45
CA ALA A 243 3.35 4.22 15.10
C ALA A 243 4.81 4.09 14.64
N ALA A 244 5.63 5.09 14.95
CA ALA A 244 7.06 5.05 14.63
C ALA A 244 7.76 3.90 15.37
N ALA A 245 7.58 3.78 16.69
CA ALA A 245 8.17 2.72 17.50
C ALA A 245 7.71 1.32 17.08
N ALA A 246 6.40 1.15 16.86
CA ALA A 246 5.83 -0.11 16.41
C ALA A 246 6.38 -0.53 15.03
N THR A 247 6.60 0.43 14.14
CA THR A 247 7.15 0.15 12.80
C THR A 247 8.58 -0.34 12.87
N VAL A 248 9.45 0.32 13.66
CA VAL A 248 10.84 -0.11 13.85
C VAL A 248 10.89 -1.56 14.32
N ALA A 249 10.10 -1.90 15.36
CA ALA A 249 10.05 -3.24 15.91
C ALA A 249 9.48 -4.27 14.91
N ALA A 250 8.39 -3.93 14.21
CA ALA A 250 7.74 -4.84 13.26
C ALA A 250 8.64 -5.18 12.05
N LEU A 251 9.39 -4.21 11.52
CA LEU A 251 10.30 -4.43 10.39
C LEU A 251 11.48 -5.34 10.76
N GLN A 252 11.86 -5.37 12.03
CA GLN A 252 12.94 -6.22 12.55
C GLN A 252 12.45 -7.62 12.95
N ASP A 253 11.14 -7.85 13.03
CA ASP A 253 10.53 -9.11 13.46
C ASP A 253 10.50 -10.15 12.33
N GLN A 254 11.66 -10.74 12.06
CA GLN A 254 11.80 -11.75 11.00
C GLN A 254 10.97 -13.02 11.31
N GLU A 255 10.76 -13.34 12.58
CA GLU A 255 9.96 -14.50 12.97
C GLU A 255 8.49 -14.30 12.56
N PHE A 256 7.91 -13.14 12.85
CA PHE A 256 6.54 -12.82 12.42
C PHE A 256 6.39 -12.82 10.91
N GLN A 257 7.36 -12.27 10.18
CA GLN A 257 7.37 -12.28 8.72
C GLN A 257 7.36 -13.72 8.20
N GLN A 258 8.23 -14.57 8.70
CA GLN A 258 8.32 -15.98 8.28
C GLN A 258 7.06 -16.77 8.64
N GLN A 259 6.49 -16.54 9.82
CA GLN A 259 5.23 -17.16 10.25
C GLN A 259 4.08 -16.77 9.29
N THR A 260 4.01 -15.49 8.91
CA THR A 260 3.00 -15.00 7.97
C THR A 260 3.13 -15.68 6.61
N TRP A 261 4.30 -15.73 6.02
CA TRP A 261 4.52 -16.36 4.72
C TRP A 261 4.23 -17.87 4.75
N ASN A 262 4.67 -18.57 5.81
CA ASN A 262 4.41 -19.99 6.00
C ASN A 262 2.92 -20.31 6.15
N TRP A 263 2.18 -19.42 6.81
CA TRP A 263 0.74 -19.57 6.98
C TRP A 263 -0.03 -19.21 5.70
N LEU A 264 0.31 -18.11 5.04
CA LEU A 264 -0.47 -17.56 3.94
C LEU A 264 -0.52 -18.49 2.72
N THR A 265 0.63 -19.04 2.30
CA THR A 265 0.71 -19.82 1.07
C THR A 265 -0.25 -21.01 1.07
N PRO A 266 -0.24 -21.93 2.07
CA PRO A 266 -1.18 -23.04 2.10
C PRO A 266 -2.64 -22.59 2.38
N ALA A 267 -2.84 -21.53 3.16
CA ALA A 267 -4.18 -21.03 3.44
C ALA A 267 -4.86 -20.49 2.19
N ARG A 268 -4.15 -19.70 1.39
CA ARG A 268 -4.65 -19.16 0.11
C ARG A 268 -4.95 -20.26 -0.90
N SER A 269 -4.04 -21.23 -1.07
CA SER A 269 -4.24 -22.35 -2.00
C SER A 269 -5.47 -23.17 -1.61
N ARG A 270 -5.62 -23.50 -0.31
CA ARG A 270 -6.78 -24.24 0.19
C ARG A 270 -8.09 -23.47 -0.05
N LEU A 271 -8.12 -22.17 0.25
CA LEU A 271 -9.32 -21.35 0.03
C LEU A 271 -9.67 -21.28 -1.46
N PHE A 272 -8.69 -21.09 -2.33
CA PHE A 272 -8.88 -21.09 -3.78
C PHE A 272 -9.49 -22.41 -4.28
N GLU A 273 -8.92 -23.55 -3.87
CA GLU A 273 -9.41 -24.88 -4.23
C GLU A 273 -10.85 -25.13 -3.74
N GLN A 274 -11.15 -24.75 -2.49
CA GLN A 274 -12.48 -24.89 -1.92
C GLN A 274 -13.52 -24.02 -2.63
N LEU A 275 -13.18 -22.78 -2.98
CA LEU A 275 -14.07 -21.90 -3.73
C LEU A 275 -14.31 -22.41 -5.15
N THR A 276 -13.25 -22.86 -5.85
CA THR A 276 -13.36 -23.45 -7.21
C THR A 276 -14.24 -24.70 -7.23
N ALA A 277 -14.30 -25.45 -6.12
CA ALA A 277 -15.17 -26.63 -6.02
C ALA A 277 -16.68 -26.29 -5.88
N ILE A 278 -17.03 -25.03 -5.64
CA ILE A 278 -18.44 -24.59 -5.53
C ILE A 278 -18.96 -24.25 -6.92
N PRO A 279 -20.02 -24.93 -7.42
CA PRO A 279 -20.58 -24.65 -8.73
C PRO A 279 -21.02 -23.19 -8.87
N GLY A 280 -20.57 -22.53 -9.93
CA GLY A 280 -20.91 -21.12 -10.23
C GLY A 280 -19.97 -20.10 -9.59
N LEU A 281 -18.93 -20.52 -8.85
CA LEU A 281 -17.82 -19.65 -8.43
C LEU A 281 -16.60 -19.87 -9.35
N ASP A 282 -15.99 -18.76 -9.74
CA ASP A 282 -14.75 -18.75 -10.56
C ASP A 282 -13.75 -17.77 -9.93
N PRO A 283 -13.07 -18.18 -8.84
CA PRO A 283 -12.18 -17.30 -8.11
C PRO A 283 -10.92 -16.99 -8.94
N LEU A 284 -10.46 -15.76 -8.89
CA LEU A 284 -9.17 -15.36 -9.47
C LEU A 284 -8.02 -15.71 -8.52
N GLN A 285 -7.01 -16.40 -9.06
CA GLN A 285 -5.80 -16.67 -8.29
C GLN A 285 -5.02 -15.39 -8.06
N GLY A 286 -4.85 -15.01 -6.78
CA GLY A 286 -4.15 -13.79 -6.38
C GLY A 286 -2.79 -14.05 -5.73
N ALA A 287 -1.95 -13.02 -5.69
CA ALA A 287 -0.63 -13.06 -5.04
C ALA A 287 -0.64 -12.59 -3.58
N ALA A 288 -1.70 -11.89 -3.15
CA ALA A 288 -1.85 -11.34 -1.79
C ALA A 288 -2.72 -12.24 -0.89
N ASN A 289 -3.21 -11.67 0.22
CA ASN A 289 -4.02 -12.37 1.22
C ASN A 289 -5.54 -12.26 0.99
N TYR A 290 -5.95 -12.12 -0.27
CA TYR A 290 -7.35 -12.10 -0.70
C TYR A 290 -7.50 -12.79 -2.07
N LEU A 291 -8.73 -13.18 -2.38
CA LEU A 291 -9.19 -13.70 -3.66
C LEU A 291 -10.38 -12.86 -4.15
N LEU A 292 -10.56 -12.78 -5.47
CA LEU A 292 -11.73 -12.16 -6.11
C LEU A 292 -12.51 -13.21 -6.85
#